data_72191504286abd8a01b26aeb1f174b68
#
_entry.id   72191504286abd8a01b26aeb1f174b68
#
_cell.length_a   1.000
_cell.length_b   1.000
_cell.length_c   1.000
_cell.angle_alpha   90.00
_cell.angle_beta   90.00
_cell.angle_gamma   90.00
#
_symmetry.space_group_name_H-M   'P 1'
#
loop_
_entity.id
_entity.type
_entity.pdbx_description
1 polymer ?
#
loop_
_entity_poly.entity_id
_entity_poly.type
_entity_poly.pdbx_seq_one_letter_code
_entity_poly.pdbx_strand_id
1 'polypeptide(L)'
;RDAQESRGLGDVYKRQGIETPIDSTAGKKLFTELANEMLDKKQPALYNQGIMDFGAIQCTPQSPDCLFCPLSVGCSALSKGLVTVLPVKQHKTKSTNRYFNYIYVRAGAHTFINKRTDNDIWKNLFELPLIETSSSLPEEEFLALPEFQTLFAPGEQPVVRPVCREVKHILSHRVIYANFYEVILPEGTASFGKFQKIKAEELERYAVSRLVHAFIEKYIDLK
;
A
#
# COMPACT_ATOMS: atom_id res chain seq x y z
N ARG A 1 16.27 -7.19 3.36
CA ARG A 1 15.37 -6.05 3.67
C ARG A 1 14.81 -6.25 5.04
N ASP A 2 15.02 -5.29 5.86
CA ASP A 2 15.01 -5.28 7.32
C ASP A 2 13.73 -5.86 7.94
N ALA A 3 13.82 -7.14 8.31
CA ALA A 3 12.87 -7.77 9.23
C ALA A 3 12.79 -6.98 10.57
N GLN A 4 13.75 -6.11 10.84
CA GLN A 4 13.80 -5.21 11.99
C GLN A 4 12.77 -4.06 11.93
N GLU A 5 12.30 -3.67 10.75
CA GLU A 5 11.20 -2.71 10.59
C GLU A 5 9.83 -3.40 10.57
N SER A 6 9.80 -4.72 10.52
CA SER A 6 8.57 -5.47 10.48
C SER A 6 7.86 -5.44 11.83
N ARG A 7 6.55 -5.48 11.79
CA ARG A 7 5.65 -5.45 12.94
C ARG A 7 5.91 -6.55 13.99
N GLY A 8 6.72 -7.56 13.65
CA GLY A 8 6.97 -8.75 14.45
C GLY A 8 8.00 -8.61 15.57
N LEU A 9 8.78 -7.54 15.66
CA LEU A 9 9.74 -7.35 16.76
C LEU A 9 9.25 -6.42 17.86
N GLY A 10 8.01 -5.95 17.78
CA GLY A 10 7.40 -5.10 18.79
C GLY A 10 7.33 -5.76 20.17
N ASP A 11 7.12 -7.06 20.20
CA ASP A 11 7.10 -7.92 21.38
C ASP A 11 8.46 -8.01 22.07
N VAL A 12 9.53 -8.17 21.30
CA VAL A 12 10.90 -8.22 21.84
C VAL A 12 11.25 -6.92 22.55
N TYR A 13 10.96 -5.75 21.96
CA TYR A 13 11.22 -4.45 22.55
C TYR A 13 10.40 -4.22 23.83
N LYS A 14 9.12 -4.60 23.80
CA LYS A 14 8.22 -4.48 24.94
C LYS A 14 8.63 -5.38 26.08
N ARG A 15 8.90 -6.67 25.78
CA ARG A 15 9.28 -7.62 26.80
C ARG A 15 10.55 -7.22 27.54
N GLN A 16 11.56 -6.71 26.81
CA GLN A 16 12.83 -6.27 27.40
C GLN A 16 12.74 -4.87 28.03
N GLY A 17 11.69 -4.10 27.73
CA GLY A 17 11.51 -2.75 28.26
C GLY A 17 12.58 -1.77 27.79
N ILE A 18 13.07 -1.92 26.56
CA ILE A 18 14.14 -1.10 26.01
C ILE A 18 13.56 0.18 25.43
N GLU A 19 14.01 1.31 25.98
CA GLU A 19 13.54 2.65 25.60
C GLU A 19 14.40 3.32 24.51
N THR A 20 15.51 2.68 24.11
CA THR A 20 16.33 3.19 23.00
C THR A 20 15.52 3.24 21.73
N PRO A 21 15.48 4.38 20.99
CA PRO A 21 14.72 4.48 19.77
C PRO A 21 15.18 3.45 18.71
N ILE A 22 14.24 2.68 18.17
CA ILE A 22 14.53 1.57 17.25
C ILE A 22 15.11 2.03 15.89
N ASP A 23 14.83 3.26 15.49
CA ASP A 23 15.27 3.89 14.25
C ASP A 23 16.55 4.69 14.38
N SER A 24 17.14 4.76 15.59
CA SER A 24 18.47 5.34 15.82
C SER A 24 19.59 4.36 15.46
N THR A 25 20.79 4.87 15.18
CA THR A 25 21.96 4.03 14.89
C THR A 25 22.30 3.12 16.09
N ALA A 26 22.23 3.68 17.31
CA ALA A 26 22.44 2.92 18.54
C ALA A 26 21.37 1.84 18.74
N GLY A 27 20.11 2.17 18.48
CA GLY A 27 19.01 1.23 18.54
C GLY A 27 19.17 0.08 17.57
N LYS A 28 19.48 0.36 16.31
CA LYS A 28 19.71 -0.68 15.31
C LYS A 28 20.80 -1.67 15.74
N LYS A 29 21.92 -1.19 16.26
CA LYS A 29 22.98 -2.03 16.78
C LYS A 29 22.51 -2.90 17.96
N LEU A 30 21.94 -2.27 18.97
CA LEU A 30 21.45 -2.93 20.20
C LEU A 30 20.43 -4.04 19.87
N PHE A 31 19.46 -3.73 19.01
CA PHE A 31 18.42 -4.70 18.66
C PHE A 31 18.92 -5.82 17.75
N THR A 32 19.93 -5.56 16.90
CA THR A 32 20.57 -6.62 16.13
C THR A 32 21.32 -7.60 17.05
N GLU A 33 22.05 -7.09 18.03
CA GLU A 33 22.75 -7.90 19.02
C GLU A 33 21.76 -8.75 19.82
N LEU A 34 20.71 -8.13 20.34
CA LEU A 34 19.65 -8.81 21.11
C LEU A 34 18.94 -9.89 20.27
N ALA A 35 18.59 -9.58 19.02
CA ALA A 35 17.92 -10.55 18.14
C ALA A 35 18.82 -11.75 17.85
N ASN A 36 20.13 -11.54 17.70
CA ASN A 36 21.10 -12.62 17.50
C ASN A 36 21.31 -13.48 18.77
N GLU A 37 21.26 -12.87 19.94
CA GLU A 37 21.36 -13.57 21.22
C GLU A 37 20.13 -14.43 21.48
N MET A 38 18.94 -13.93 21.19
CA MET A 38 17.68 -14.63 21.42
C MET A 38 17.35 -15.68 20.36
N LEU A 39 17.99 -15.63 19.20
CA LEU A 39 17.70 -16.51 18.08
C LEU A 39 17.96 -17.98 18.42
N ASP A 40 16.95 -18.85 18.24
CA ASP A 40 17.18 -20.30 18.22
C ASP A 40 17.97 -20.69 17.00
N LYS A 41 19.26 -20.94 17.18
CA LYS A 41 20.18 -21.32 16.10
C LYS A 41 19.89 -22.71 15.51
N LYS A 42 19.13 -23.56 16.23
CA LYS A 42 18.75 -24.89 15.73
C LYS A 42 17.53 -24.82 14.79
N GLN A 43 16.60 -23.91 15.07
CA GLN A 43 15.37 -23.73 14.31
C GLN A 43 15.07 -22.26 13.99
N PRO A 44 15.97 -21.54 13.32
CA PRO A 44 15.85 -20.08 13.15
C PRO A 44 14.62 -19.67 12.35
N ALA A 45 14.18 -20.48 11.39
CA ALA A 45 12.99 -20.17 10.60
C ALA A 45 11.71 -20.24 11.45
N LEU A 46 11.57 -21.30 12.24
CA LEU A 46 10.42 -21.49 13.14
C LEU A 46 10.39 -20.42 14.23
N TYR A 47 11.56 -20.10 14.80
CA TYR A 47 11.68 -19.05 15.81
C TYR A 47 11.26 -17.68 15.26
N ASN A 48 11.78 -17.28 14.10
CA ASN A 48 11.42 -16.01 13.46
C ASN A 48 9.94 -15.95 13.10
N GLN A 49 9.38 -17.05 12.57
CA GLN A 49 7.95 -17.10 12.26
C GLN A 49 7.11 -16.96 13.55
N GLY A 50 7.48 -17.65 14.61
CA GLY A 50 6.79 -17.56 15.91
C GLY A 50 6.77 -16.13 16.48
N ILE A 51 7.90 -15.42 16.42
CA ILE A 51 7.96 -14.00 16.85
C ILE A 51 7.07 -13.13 15.97
N MET A 52 7.09 -13.33 14.64
CA MET A 52 6.25 -12.56 13.73
C MET A 52 4.76 -12.76 14.02
N ASP A 53 4.34 -13.99 14.23
CA ASP A 53 2.94 -14.34 14.53
C ASP A 53 2.54 -13.81 15.90
N PHE A 54 3.39 -13.95 16.92
CA PHE A 54 3.14 -13.42 18.25
C PHE A 54 2.98 -11.90 18.25
N GLY A 55 3.84 -11.18 17.54
CA GLY A 55 3.75 -9.74 17.38
C GLY A 55 2.53 -9.27 16.58
N ALA A 56 2.02 -10.11 15.67
CA ALA A 56 0.84 -9.81 14.87
C ALA A 56 -0.48 -10.07 15.61
N ILE A 57 -0.52 -11.09 16.45
CA ILE A 57 -1.76 -11.58 17.07
C ILE A 57 -1.86 -11.14 18.53
N GLN A 58 -0.81 -11.35 19.32
CA GLN A 58 -0.82 -11.18 20.78
C GLN A 58 -0.27 -9.81 21.20
N CYS A 59 0.98 -9.51 20.84
CA CYS A 59 1.69 -8.30 21.25
C CYS A 59 1.60 -7.20 20.19
N THR A 60 0.40 -6.85 19.79
CA THR A 60 0.13 -5.84 18.74
C THR A 60 0.69 -4.45 19.14
N PRO A 61 1.05 -3.59 18.18
CA PRO A 61 1.66 -2.30 18.46
C PRO A 61 0.80 -1.36 19.29
N GLN A 62 -0.50 -1.27 19.02
CA GLN A 62 -1.39 -0.28 19.65
C GLN A 62 -2.25 -0.84 20.78
N SER A 63 -2.73 -2.07 20.65
CA SER A 63 -3.66 -2.67 21.62
C SER A 63 -3.29 -4.13 21.86
N PRO A 64 -2.16 -4.41 22.54
CA PRO A 64 -1.77 -5.77 22.85
C PRO A 64 -2.68 -6.37 23.90
N ASP A 65 -3.01 -7.65 23.76
CA ASP A 65 -3.77 -8.39 24.77
C ASP A 65 -2.85 -8.90 25.88
N CYS A 66 -2.52 -8.00 26.80
CA CYS A 66 -1.61 -8.31 27.90
C CYS A 66 -2.23 -9.22 28.95
N LEU A 67 -3.55 -9.25 29.08
CA LEU A 67 -4.25 -10.04 30.08
C LEU A 67 -4.10 -11.55 29.82
N PHE A 68 -4.18 -11.95 28.56
CA PHE A 68 -4.03 -13.35 28.13
C PHE A 68 -2.65 -13.64 27.53
N CYS A 69 -1.68 -12.76 27.73
CA CYS A 69 -0.34 -12.94 27.17
C CYS A 69 0.45 -14.01 27.93
N PRO A 70 0.88 -15.11 27.29
CA PRO A 70 1.67 -16.16 27.96
C PRO A 70 3.04 -15.66 28.42
N LEU A 71 3.50 -14.53 27.91
CA LEU A 71 4.76 -13.89 28.29
C LEU A 71 4.57 -12.69 29.24
N SER A 72 3.38 -12.52 29.83
CA SER A 72 3.10 -11.41 30.75
C SER A 72 3.99 -11.43 32.00
N VAL A 73 4.29 -12.63 32.52
CA VAL A 73 5.22 -12.82 33.63
C VAL A 73 6.64 -12.46 33.13
N GLY A 74 7.25 -11.47 33.79
CA GLY A 74 8.57 -10.95 33.43
C GLY A 74 8.58 -9.99 32.22
N CYS A 75 7.43 -9.49 31.79
CA CYS A 75 7.37 -8.45 30.79
C CYS A 75 7.66 -7.07 31.39
N SER A 76 8.81 -6.48 31.02
CA SER A 76 9.24 -5.18 31.56
C SER A 76 8.32 -4.03 31.14
N ALA A 77 7.78 -4.05 29.94
CA ALA A 77 6.84 -3.01 29.50
C ALA A 77 5.54 -3.06 30.30
N LEU A 78 5.04 -4.25 30.61
CA LEU A 78 3.83 -4.41 31.41
C LEU A 78 4.07 -3.95 32.86
N SER A 79 5.14 -4.40 33.47
CA SER A 79 5.49 -4.06 34.89
C SER A 79 5.77 -2.57 35.10
N LYS A 80 6.29 -1.89 34.08
CA LYS A 80 6.64 -0.46 34.11
C LYS A 80 5.56 0.46 33.52
N GLY A 81 4.44 -0.07 33.03
CA GLY A 81 3.40 0.72 32.38
C GLY A 81 3.79 1.30 31.00
N LEU A 82 4.78 0.71 30.33
CA LEU A 82 5.34 1.20 29.06
C LEU A 82 4.74 0.53 27.82
N VAL A 83 3.68 -0.25 27.96
CA VAL A 83 3.10 -1.06 26.87
C VAL A 83 2.68 -0.21 25.66
N THR A 84 2.14 0.99 25.90
CA THR A 84 1.68 1.92 24.85
C THR A 84 2.78 2.85 24.35
N VAL A 85 3.90 2.94 25.07
CA VAL A 85 5.03 3.82 24.73
C VAL A 85 6.05 3.10 23.85
N LEU A 86 6.26 1.81 24.12
CA LEU A 86 7.24 1.01 23.40
C LEU A 86 6.63 0.38 22.12
N PRO A 87 7.42 0.25 21.06
CA PRO A 87 8.80 0.72 20.91
C PRO A 87 8.90 2.23 20.69
N VAL A 88 9.93 2.85 21.25
CA VAL A 88 10.22 4.27 21.00
C VAL A 88 10.74 4.46 19.57
N LYS A 89 10.27 5.51 18.90
CA LYS A 89 10.79 5.95 17.60
C LYS A 89 11.24 7.40 17.69
N GLN A 90 12.44 7.67 17.19
CA GLN A 90 13.00 9.01 17.12
C GLN A 90 12.35 9.84 16.01
N HIS A 91 12.05 9.19 14.88
CA HIS A 91 11.45 9.83 13.74
C HIS A 91 9.99 9.36 13.56
N LYS A 92 9.06 10.30 13.62
CA LYS A 92 7.70 10.04 13.16
C LYS A 92 7.74 9.98 11.64
N THR A 93 7.43 8.84 11.06
CA THR A 93 7.30 8.72 9.62
C THR A 93 6.19 9.66 9.15
N LYS A 94 6.57 10.72 8.42
CA LYS A 94 5.59 11.59 7.78
C LYS A 94 4.96 10.80 6.63
N SER A 95 3.68 10.57 6.72
CA SER A 95 2.92 10.04 5.60
C SER A 95 2.66 11.17 4.60
N THR A 96 2.89 10.92 3.32
CA THR A 96 2.59 11.87 2.24
C THR A 96 1.31 11.44 1.53
N ASN A 97 0.47 12.42 1.21
CA ASN A 97 -0.73 12.18 0.41
C ASN A 97 -0.38 12.15 -1.08
N ARG A 98 -1.04 11.28 -1.82
CA ARG A 98 -0.97 11.22 -3.29
C ARG A 98 -2.38 11.12 -3.83
N TYR A 99 -2.63 11.74 -4.96
CA TYR A 99 -3.95 11.85 -5.57
C TYR A 99 -3.91 11.22 -6.96
N PHE A 100 -4.52 10.06 -7.06
CA PHE A 100 -4.52 9.22 -8.25
C PHE A 100 -5.86 9.30 -8.96
N ASN A 101 -5.85 9.63 -10.24
CA ASN A 101 -7.04 9.65 -11.06
C ASN A 101 -6.89 8.56 -12.13
N TYR A 102 -7.47 7.40 -11.88
CA TYR A 102 -7.47 6.25 -12.78
C TYR A 102 -8.57 6.38 -13.82
N ILE A 103 -8.25 5.98 -15.03
CA ILE A 103 -9.14 6.02 -16.18
C ILE A 103 -9.38 4.60 -16.67
N TYR A 104 -10.57 4.06 -16.46
CA TYR A 104 -11.00 2.81 -17.05
C TYR A 104 -11.59 3.10 -18.44
N VAL A 105 -10.87 2.74 -19.49
CA VAL A 105 -11.31 2.95 -20.87
C VAL A 105 -12.08 1.74 -21.32
N ARG A 106 -13.30 1.95 -21.82
CA ARG A 106 -14.12 0.92 -22.47
C ARG A 106 -14.25 1.21 -23.95
N ALA A 107 -13.62 0.38 -24.80
CA ALA A 107 -13.65 0.46 -26.25
C ALA A 107 -14.16 -0.88 -26.81
N GLY A 108 -15.48 -1.08 -26.79
CA GLY A 108 -16.12 -2.37 -27.08
C GLY A 108 -15.65 -3.43 -26.07
N ALA A 109 -15.08 -4.54 -26.55
CA ALA A 109 -14.51 -5.61 -25.74
C ALA A 109 -13.08 -5.33 -25.23
N HIS A 110 -12.54 -4.13 -25.44
CA HIS A 110 -11.15 -3.79 -25.10
C HIS A 110 -11.06 -2.71 -24.05
N THR A 111 -9.94 -2.74 -23.31
CA THR A 111 -9.49 -1.70 -22.38
C THR A 111 -8.01 -1.40 -22.58
N PHE A 112 -7.48 -0.47 -21.79
CA PHE A 112 -6.09 -0.04 -21.88
C PHE A 112 -5.43 -0.10 -20.51
N ILE A 113 -4.18 -0.56 -20.49
CA ILE A 113 -3.37 -0.70 -19.26
C ILE A 113 -1.98 -0.12 -19.45
N ASN A 114 -1.31 0.13 -18.35
CA ASN A 114 0.08 0.56 -18.29
C ASN A 114 0.87 -0.35 -17.35
N LYS A 115 2.14 -0.58 -17.67
CA LYS A 115 3.08 -1.22 -16.72
C LYS A 115 3.89 -0.13 -16.04
N ARG A 116 3.87 -0.12 -14.71
CA ARG A 116 4.69 0.81 -13.91
C ARG A 116 6.16 0.40 -13.98
N THR A 117 6.99 1.20 -14.61
CA THR A 117 8.43 0.96 -14.79
C THR A 117 9.28 1.82 -13.87
N ASP A 118 8.73 2.92 -13.39
CA ASP A 118 9.45 3.88 -12.56
C ASP A 118 9.83 3.32 -11.20
N ASN A 119 10.86 3.88 -10.57
CA ASN A 119 11.30 3.48 -9.24
C ASN A 119 10.39 4.08 -8.15
N ASP A 120 9.13 3.70 -8.17
CA ASP A 120 8.07 4.16 -7.27
C ASP A 120 7.30 2.95 -6.70
N ILE A 121 6.24 3.25 -5.91
CA ILE A 121 5.33 2.21 -5.41
C ILE A 121 4.78 1.36 -6.56
N TRP A 122 4.57 0.08 -6.28
CA TRP A 122 4.00 -0.89 -7.22
C TRP A 122 4.77 -1.06 -8.53
N LYS A 123 6.08 -0.80 -8.52
CA LYS A 123 6.96 -1.04 -9.66
C LYS A 123 6.77 -2.47 -10.19
N ASN A 124 6.71 -2.59 -11.50
CA ASN A 124 6.46 -3.82 -12.29
C ASN A 124 5.01 -4.36 -12.22
N LEU A 125 4.12 -3.75 -11.45
CA LEU A 125 2.69 -4.05 -11.56
C LEU A 125 2.07 -3.30 -12.75
N PHE A 126 0.95 -3.83 -13.22
CA PHE A 126 0.10 -3.16 -14.19
C PHE A 126 -0.94 -2.27 -13.48
N GLU A 127 -1.45 -1.29 -14.19
CA GLU A 127 -2.47 -0.37 -13.71
C GLU A 127 -3.34 0.13 -14.87
N LEU A 128 -4.50 0.68 -14.56
CA LEU A 128 -5.28 1.48 -15.50
C LEU A 128 -4.51 2.77 -15.83
N PRO A 129 -4.74 3.41 -16.98
CA PRO A 129 -4.26 4.75 -17.27
C PRO A 129 -4.43 5.66 -16.06
N LEU A 130 -3.35 6.34 -15.64
CA LEU A 130 -3.28 7.12 -14.43
C LEU A 130 -2.78 8.54 -14.71
N ILE A 131 -3.50 9.52 -14.17
CA ILE A 131 -3.03 10.90 -14.03
C ILE A 131 -2.92 11.20 -12.54
N GLU A 132 -1.71 11.48 -12.07
CA GLU A 132 -1.46 11.89 -10.69
C GLU A 132 -1.50 13.41 -10.59
N THR A 133 -2.20 13.93 -9.57
CA THR A 133 -2.32 15.36 -9.31
C THR A 133 -1.71 15.71 -7.94
N SER A 134 -1.39 16.98 -7.73
CA SER A 134 -0.80 17.46 -6.47
C SER A 134 -1.83 17.55 -5.32
N SER A 135 -3.11 17.62 -5.68
CA SER A 135 -4.25 17.71 -4.73
C SER A 135 -5.46 16.97 -5.28
N SER A 136 -6.48 16.78 -4.45
CA SER A 136 -7.80 16.36 -4.93
C SER A 136 -8.39 17.48 -5.77
N LEU A 137 -8.88 17.14 -6.96
CA LEU A 137 -9.51 18.08 -7.89
C LEU A 137 -11.00 17.76 -8.05
N PRO A 138 -11.84 18.79 -8.21
CA PRO A 138 -13.17 18.64 -8.76
C PRO A 138 -13.13 17.96 -10.13
N GLU A 139 -14.19 17.27 -10.50
CA GLU A 139 -14.26 16.56 -11.78
C GLU A 139 -14.03 17.49 -12.98
N GLU A 140 -14.66 18.66 -12.99
CA GLU A 140 -14.53 19.64 -14.07
C GLU A 140 -13.07 20.10 -14.26
N GLU A 141 -12.35 20.33 -13.15
CA GLU A 141 -10.95 20.71 -13.19
C GLU A 141 -10.06 19.55 -13.69
N PHE A 142 -10.34 18.31 -13.24
CA PHE A 142 -9.63 17.14 -13.72
C PHE A 142 -9.81 16.93 -15.22
N LEU A 143 -11.05 17.02 -15.72
CA LEU A 143 -11.36 16.87 -17.15
C LEU A 143 -10.74 17.99 -18.01
N ALA A 144 -10.52 19.17 -17.44
CA ALA A 144 -9.86 20.28 -18.11
C ALA A 144 -8.31 20.20 -18.14
N LEU A 145 -7.71 19.24 -17.41
CA LEU A 145 -6.25 19.10 -17.40
C LEU A 145 -5.70 18.82 -18.81
N PRO A 146 -4.60 19.48 -19.22
CA PRO A 146 -3.94 19.19 -20.49
C PRO A 146 -3.55 17.72 -20.64
N GLU A 147 -3.09 17.08 -19.55
CA GLU A 147 -2.71 15.66 -19.49
C GLU A 147 -3.91 14.74 -19.82
N PHE A 148 -5.11 15.12 -19.39
CA PHE A 148 -6.33 14.38 -19.69
C PHE A 148 -6.76 14.64 -21.14
N GLN A 149 -6.79 15.89 -21.56
CA GLN A 149 -7.23 16.28 -22.91
C GLN A 149 -6.33 15.71 -24.03
N THR A 150 -5.04 15.59 -23.80
CA THR A 150 -4.08 15.01 -24.76
C THR A 150 -4.21 13.51 -24.95
N LEU A 151 -5.02 12.81 -24.14
CA LEU A 151 -5.31 11.40 -24.35
C LEU A 151 -6.23 11.15 -25.56
N PHE A 152 -6.92 12.16 -26.03
CA PHE A 152 -7.92 12.09 -27.08
C PHE A 152 -7.46 12.79 -28.37
N ALA A 153 -8.00 12.36 -29.50
CA ALA A 153 -7.75 13.05 -30.75
C ALA A 153 -8.40 14.45 -30.77
N PRO A 154 -7.84 15.43 -31.49
CA PRO A 154 -8.43 16.75 -31.60
C PRO A 154 -9.89 16.68 -32.08
N GLY A 155 -10.82 17.26 -31.28
CA GLY A 155 -12.24 17.25 -31.57
C GLY A 155 -13.01 16.01 -31.10
N GLU A 156 -12.35 15.02 -30.55
CA GLU A 156 -13.00 13.88 -29.91
C GLU A 156 -13.60 14.29 -28.57
N GLN A 157 -14.86 14.00 -28.34
CA GLN A 157 -15.56 14.26 -27.09
C GLN A 157 -15.97 12.92 -26.47
N PRO A 158 -15.14 12.34 -25.61
CA PRO A 158 -15.46 11.07 -24.97
C PRO A 158 -16.60 11.24 -23.97
N VAL A 159 -17.38 10.19 -23.78
CA VAL A 159 -18.29 10.11 -22.65
C VAL A 159 -17.49 9.72 -21.42
N VAL A 160 -17.41 10.61 -20.43
CA VAL A 160 -16.71 10.37 -19.18
C VAL A 160 -17.72 10.26 -18.05
N ARG A 161 -17.54 9.28 -17.18
CA ARG A 161 -18.40 9.05 -16.00
C ARG A 161 -17.54 8.82 -14.76
N PRO A 162 -17.77 9.52 -13.65
CA PRO A 162 -17.15 9.17 -12.38
C PRO A 162 -17.76 7.85 -11.87
N VAL A 163 -16.93 6.86 -11.54
CA VAL A 163 -17.36 5.56 -11.01
C VAL A 163 -17.28 5.55 -9.49
N CYS A 164 -16.12 5.94 -8.94
CA CYS A 164 -15.97 6.15 -7.51
C CYS A 164 -14.89 7.20 -7.24
N ARG A 165 -15.05 7.93 -6.14
CA ARG A 165 -14.19 9.05 -5.77
C ARG A 165 -13.63 8.90 -4.37
N GLU A 166 -12.46 9.50 -4.14
CA GLU A 166 -11.79 9.58 -2.85
C GLU A 166 -11.58 8.24 -2.13
N VAL A 167 -11.38 7.18 -2.92
CA VAL A 167 -11.06 5.86 -2.36
C VAL A 167 -9.71 5.94 -1.65
N LYS A 168 -9.75 5.86 -0.33
CA LYS A 168 -8.56 5.96 0.52
C LYS A 168 -7.84 4.62 0.61
N HIS A 169 -6.56 4.61 0.24
CA HIS A 169 -5.68 3.45 0.37
C HIS A 169 -4.42 3.82 1.15
N ILE A 170 -4.18 3.12 2.27
CA ILE A 170 -3.11 3.45 3.21
C ILE A 170 -1.94 2.51 3.00
N LEU A 171 -0.78 3.07 2.73
CA LEU A 171 0.51 2.41 2.71
C LEU A 171 1.37 2.85 3.91
N SER A 172 2.50 2.19 4.15
CA SER A 172 3.37 2.48 5.32
C SER A 172 3.80 3.94 5.40
N HIS A 173 4.05 4.59 4.27
CA HIS A 173 4.59 5.95 4.19
C HIS A 173 3.77 6.89 3.31
N ARG A 174 2.64 6.43 2.78
CA ARG A 174 1.80 7.18 1.84
C ARG A 174 0.33 6.89 2.07
N VAL A 175 -0.49 7.90 1.87
CA VAL A 175 -1.94 7.74 1.77
C VAL A 175 -2.33 8.12 0.35
N ILE A 176 -2.99 7.21 -0.34
CA ILE A 176 -3.46 7.43 -1.71
C ILE A 176 -4.95 7.75 -1.63
N TYR A 177 -5.34 8.82 -2.27
CA TYR A 177 -6.73 9.16 -2.55
C TYR A 177 -6.95 8.93 -4.03
N ALA A 178 -7.76 7.93 -4.37
CA ALA A 178 -7.97 7.52 -5.75
C ALA A 178 -9.37 7.85 -6.22
N ASN A 179 -9.46 8.47 -7.40
CA ASN A 179 -10.67 8.61 -8.16
C ASN A 179 -10.61 7.64 -9.35
N PHE A 180 -11.73 7.09 -9.75
CA PHE A 180 -11.86 6.23 -10.91
C PHE A 180 -12.93 6.78 -11.84
N TYR A 181 -12.55 6.98 -13.11
CA TYR A 181 -13.40 7.45 -14.15
C TYR A 181 -13.55 6.39 -15.22
N GLU A 182 -14.76 6.19 -15.73
CA GLU A 182 -15.00 5.41 -16.94
C GLU A 182 -14.98 6.34 -18.15
N VAL A 183 -14.23 5.97 -19.18
CA VAL A 183 -14.21 6.65 -20.48
C VAL A 183 -14.69 5.68 -21.52
N ILE A 184 -15.76 6.05 -22.23
CA ILE A 184 -16.34 5.24 -23.29
C ILE A 184 -15.84 5.76 -24.63
N LEU A 185 -15.15 4.89 -25.37
CA LEU A 185 -14.63 5.16 -26.71
C LEU A 185 -15.29 4.24 -27.75
N PRO A 186 -15.26 4.60 -29.03
CA PRO A 186 -15.72 3.73 -30.14
C PRO A 186 -15.01 2.37 -30.10
N GLU A 187 -15.70 1.30 -30.43
CA GLU A 187 -15.17 -0.07 -30.45
C GLU A 187 -13.90 -0.21 -31.29
N GLY A 188 -13.81 0.51 -32.42
CA GLY A 188 -12.66 0.50 -33.32
C GLY A 188 -11.44 1.27 -32.84
N THR A 189 -11.45 1.89 -31.63
CA THR A 189 -10.32 2.68 -31.12
C THR A 189 -9.05 1.83 -31.10
N ALA A 190 -8.06 2.22 -31.90
CA ALA A 190 -6.81 1.48 -32.05
C ALA A 190 -5.81 1.79 -30.96
N SER A 191 -5.79 3.03 -30.45
CA SER A 191 -4.82 3.51 -29.46
C SER A 191 -5.48 4.48 -28.48
N PHE A 192 -4.92 4.57 -27.29
CA PHE A 192 -5.28 5.55 -26.27
C PHE A 192 -3.99 6.01 -25.60
N GLY A 193 -3.50 7.19 -25.97
CA GLY A 193 -2.19 7.66 -25.54
C GLY A 193 -1.09 6.62 -25.79
N LYS A 194 -0.25 6.40 -24.78
CA LYS A 194 0.84 5.41 -24.79
C LYS A 194 0.46 4.04 -24.22
N PHE A 195 -0.80 3.84 -23.89
CA PHE A 195 -1.26 2.68 -23.11
C PHE A 195 -1.45 1.45 -24.01
N GLN A 196 -1.21 0.28 -23.42
CA GLN A 196 -1.35 -1.00 -24.09
C GLN A 196 -2.81 -1.40 -24.17
N LYS A 197 -3.32 -1.67 -25.38
CA LYS A 197 -4.65 -2.22 -25.60
C LYS A 197 -4.68 -3.71 -25.30
N ILE A 198 -5.65 -4.13 -24.51
CA ILE A 198 -5.91 -5.53 -24.16
C ILE A 198 -7.41 -5.82 -24.27
N LYS A 199 -7.80 -7.09 -24.29
CA LYS A 199 -9.20 -7.46 -24.08
C LYS A 199 -9.56 -7.23 -22.61
N ALA A 200 -10.77 -6.72 -22.35
CA ALA A 200 -11.22 -6.47 -20.99
C ALA A 200 -11.25 -7.76 -20.14
N GLU A 201 -11.65 -8.89 -20.73
CA GLU A 201 -11.65 -10.22 -20.07
C GLU A 201 -10.26 -10.71 -19.63
N GLU A 202 -9.20 -10.15 -20.21
CA GLU A 202 -7.81 -10.51 -19.86
C GLU A 202 -7.27 -9.70 -18.67
N LEU A 203 -8.00 -8.69 -18.20
CA LEU A 203 -7.53 -7.77 -17.16
C LEU A 203 -7.14 -8.49 -15.86
N GLU A 204 -7.85 -9.58 -15.51
CA GLU A 204 -7.53 -10.40 -14.34
C GLU A 204 -6.21 -11.17 -14.45
N ARG A 205 -5.66 -11.35 -15.64
CA ARG A 205 -4.37 -12.02 -15.84
C ARG A 205 -3.18 -11.12 -15.54
N TYR A 206 -3.40 -9.84 -15.39
CA TYR A 206 -2.35 -8.87 -15.12
C TYR A 206 -2.21 -8.64 -13.62
N ALA A 207 -0.98 -8.68 -13.12
CA ALA A 207 -0.68 -8.38 -11.72
C ALA A 207 -0.87 -6.87 -11.47
N VAL A 208 -1.94 -6.49 -10.79
CA VAL A 208 -2.28 -5.11 -10.45
C VAL A 208 -2.15 -4.88 -8.93
N SER A 209 -2.13 -3.61 -8.51
CA SER A 209 -2.18 -3.28 -7.09
C SER A 209 -3.53 -3.66 -6.46
N ARG A 210 -3.57 -3.90 -5.14
CA ARG A 210 -4.83 -4.21 -4.44
C ARG A 210 -5.88 -3.12 -4.62
N LEU A 211 -5.46 -1.86 -4.75
CA LEU A 211 -6.37 -0.73 -5.00
C LEU A 211 -7.10 -0.88 -6.35
N VAL A 212 -6.35 -1.16 -7.42
CA VAL A 212 -6.91 -1.37 -8.77
C VAL A 212 -7.71 -2.67 -8.83
N HIS A 213 -7.22 -3.74 -8.19
CA HIS A 213 -7.93 -5.01 -8.13
C HIS A 213 -9.31 -4.88 -7.46
N ALA A 214 -9.38 -4.18 -6.33
CA ALA A 214 -10.65 -3.94 -5.64
C ALA A 214 -11.65 -3.13 -6.50
N PHE A 215 -11.15 -2.22 -7.34
CA PHE A 215 -11.98 -1.50 -8.30
C PHE A 215 -12.51 -2.44 -9.38
N ILE A 216 -11.65 -3.28 -9.96
CA ILE A 216 -12.02 -4.26 -11.00
C ILE A 216 -13.11 -5.20 -10.45
N GLU A 217 -12.86 -5.84 -9.31
CA GLU A 217 -13.80 -6.78 -8.67
C GLU A 217 -15.19 -6.17 -8.44
N LYS A 218 -15.25 -4.89 -8.12
CA LYS A 218 -16.50 -4.25 -7.69
C LYS A 218 -17.29 -3.58 -8.80
N TYR A 219 -16.60 -3.05 -9.81
CA TYR A 219 -17.21 -2.12 -10.76
C TYR A 219 -17.09 -2.54 -12.22
N ILE A 220 -16.26 -3.54 -12.55
CA ILE A 220 -16.11 -4.00 -13.92
C ILE A 220 -16.75 -5.37 -14.05
N ASP A 221 -17.79 -5.45 -14.89
CA ASP A 221 -18.36 -6.74 -15.29
C ASP A 221 -17.50 -7.32 -16.44
N LEU A 222 -16.73 -8.34 -16.11
CA LEU A 222 -15.82 -9.03 -17.04
C LEU A 222 -16.45 -10.27 -17.69
N LYS A 223 -17.77 -10.46 -17.52
CA LYS A 223 -18.52 -11.59 -18.10
C LYS A 223 -18.99 -11.31 -19.52
#